data_4e8264ee4c2fddc01b1b75232b0b4382
#
_entry.id   4e8264ee4c2fddc01b1b75232b0b4382
#
_cell.length_a   1.000
_cell.length_b   1.000
_cell.length_c   1.000
_cell.angle_alpha   90.00
_cell.angle_beta   90.00
_cell.angle_gamma   90.00
#
_symmetry.space_group_name_H-M   'P 1'
#
loop_
_entity.id
_entity.type
_entity.pdbx_description
1 polymer ?
#
loop_
_entity_poly.entity_id
_entity_poly.type
_entity_poly.pdbx_seq_one_letter_code
_entity_poly.pdbx_strand_id
1 'polypeptide(L)' 'MIPRPGRYRDFAGGEYEVIGTARRFEGDDEVLFRALNEAGAPLYVCTPEKWVEMLRCRKKLLQNHSR' A
#
# COMPACT_ATOMS: atom_id res chain seq x y z
N MET A 1 12.32 -1.65 3.60
CA MET A 1 12.69 -1.12 2.29
C MET A 1 11.55 -0.37 1.65
N ILE A 2 11.81 0.82 1.16
CA ILE A 2 10.78 1.66 0.57
C ILE A 2 10.71 1.41 -0.94
N PRO A 3 9.52 1.19 -1.48
CA PRO A 3 9.40 1.00 -2.92
C PRO A 3 9.69 2.29 -3.68
N ARG A 4 10.06 2.16 -4.92
CA ARG A 4 10.28 3.31 -5.76
C ARG A 4 8.98 4.01 -6.06
N PRO A 5 9.00 5.32 -6.24
CA PRO A 5 7.79 6.02 -6.67
C PRO A 5 7.28 5.45 -7.98
N GLY A 6 5.96 5.42 -8.12
CA GLY A 6 5.36 4.89 -9.32
C GLY A 6 4.09 4.16 -9.01
N ARG A 7 3.54 3.52 -10.04
CA ARG A 7 2.29 2.82 -9.92
C ARG A 7 2.48 1.36 -9.58
N TYR A 8 1.61 0.89 -8.70
CA TYR A 8 1.65 -0.50 -8.26
C TYR A 8 0.23 -1.05 -8.25
N ARG A 9 0.12 -2.35 -8.34
CA ARG A 9 -1.16 -3.01 -8.29
C ARG A 9 -1.06 -4.18 -7.34
N ASP A 10 -2.06 -4.35 -6.49
CA ASP A 10 -2.06 -5.51 -5.64
C ASP A 10 -2.70 -6.68 -6.38
N PHE A 11 -2.73 -7.81 -5.73
CA PHE A 11 -3.19 -9.03 -6.37
C PHE A 11 -4.67 -9.00 -6.67
N ALA A 12 -5.41 -8.19 -5.96
CA ALA A 12 -6.85 -8.10 -6.15
C ALA A 12 -7.25 -7.05 -7.16
N GLY A 13 -6.28 -6.35 -7.74
CA GLY A 13 -6.57 -5.32 -8.71
C GLY A 13 -6.62 -3.93 -8.16
N GLY A 14 -6.35 -3.77 -6.87
CA GLY A 14 -6.28 -2.42 -6.31
C GLY A 14 -5.06 -1.70 -6.86
N GLU A 15 -5.21 -0.42 -7.15
CA GLU A 15 -4.12 0.35 -7.74
C GLU A 15 -3.67 1.44 -6.82
N TYR A 16 -2.36 1.66 -6.80
CA TYR A 16 -1.74 2.60 -5.88
C TYR A 16 -0.66 3.38 -6.59
N GLU A 17 -0.43 4.57 -6.11
CA GLU A 17 0.70 5.36 -6.59
C GLU A 17 1.58 5.65 -5.39
N VAL A 18 2.79 5.12 -5.39
CA VAL A 18 3.76 5.45 -4.36
C VAL A 18 4.35 6.79 -4.70
N ILE A 19 4.23 7.73 -3.78
CA ILE A 19 4.73 9.07 -3.96
C ILE A 19 6.16 9.19 -3.46
N GLY A 20 6.45 8.50 -2.38
CA GLY A 20 7.78 8.55 -1.82
C GLY A 20 7.76 8.08 -0.39
N THR A 21 8.47 8.78 0.44
CA THR A 21 8.68 8.42 1.82
C THR A 21 8.13 9.48 2.74
N ALA A 22 7.52 9.06 3.83
CA ALA A 22 7.12 9.98 4.88
C ALA A 22 7.87 9.56 6.13
N ARG A 23 8.51 10.50 6.80
CA ARG A 23 9.26 10.18 8.00
C ARG A 23 8.43 10.49 9.22
N ARG A 24 8.26 9.50 10.09
CA ARG A 24 7.60 9.75 11.35
C ARG A 24 8.49 10.63 12.19
N PHE A 25 7.87 11.48 12.98
CA PHE A 25 8.63 12.40 13.79
C PHE A 25 9.66 11.68 14.66
N GLU A 26 9.25 10.58 15.24
CA GLU A 26 10.17 9.79 16.04
C GLU A 26 10.15 8.37 15.58
N GLY A 27 10.56 8.13 14.36
CA GLY A 27 10.48 6.76 13.92
C GLY A 27 11.11 6.59 12.57
N ASP A 28 10.75 5.49 11.97
CA ASP A 28 11.32 5.09 10.70
C ASP A 28 10.55 5.69 9.54
N ASP A 29 11.15 5.61 8.37
CA ASP A 29 10.50 6.03 7.16
C ASP A 29 9.34 5.11 6.84
N GLU A 30 8.30 5.69 6.27
CA GLU A 30 7.13 4.93 5.86
C GLU A 30 6.81 5.22 4.41
N VAL A 31 6.04 4.31 3.81
CA VAL A 31 5.63 4.45 2.43
C VAL A 31 4.48 5.44 2.36
N LEU A 32 4.64 6.46 1.54
CA LEU A 32 3.58 7.43 1.29
C LEU A 32 2.96 7.10 -0.05
N PHE A 33 1.69 6.78 -0.07
CA PHE A 33 1.06 6.34 -1.30
C PHE A 33 -0.37 6.85 -1.40
N ARG A 34 -0.90 6.79 -2.60
CA ARG A 34 -2.26 7.21 -2.89
C ARG A 34 -3.04 6.00 -3.36
N ALA A 35 -4.24 5.82 -2.82
CA ALA A 35 -5.10 4.70 -3.22
C ALA A 35 -5.96 5.15 -4.38
N LEU A 36 -5.62 4.69 -5.56
CA LEU A 36 -6.24 5.21 -6.78
C LEU A 36 -7.65 4.71 -7.00
N ASN A 37 -8.01 3.59 -6.40
CA ASN A 37 -9.35 3.05 -6.56
C ASN A 37 -10.35 3.59 -5.57
N GLU A 38 -9.89 4.39 -4.63
CA GLU A 38 -10.81 4.97 -3.66
C GLU A 38 -11.23 6.37 -4.10
N ALA A 39 -12.44 6.72 -3.75
CA ALA A 39 -12.95 8.03 -4.11
C ALA A 39 -12.04 9.10 -3.54
N GLY A 40 -11.65 10.06 -4.38
CA GLY A 40 -10.77 11.12 -3.94
C GLY A 40 -9.31 10.74 -3.90
N ALA A 41 -8.98 9.50 -4.21
CA ALA A 41 -7.61 9.01 -4.22
C ALA A 41 -6.84 9.50 -3.00
N PRO A 42 -7.27 9.10 -1.80
CA PRO A 42 -6.65 9.63 -0.58
C PRO A 42 -5.21 9.19 -0.40
N LEU A 43 -4.48 9.99 0.36
CA LEU A 43 -3.10 9.67 0.71
C LEU A 43 -3.06 8.86 1.98
N TYR A 44 -2.20 7.86 1.97
CA TYR A 44 -1.99 7.01 3.13
C TYR A 44 -0.51 6.86 3.41
N VAL A 45 -0.20 6.46 4.62
CA VAL A 45 1.17 6.04 4.95
C VAL A 45 1.07 4.67 5.59
N CYS A 46 2.08 3.85 5.37
CA CYS A 46 2.17 2.57 6.05
C CYS A 46 3.63 2.16 6.14
N THR A 47 3.89 1.19 7.01
CA THR A 47 5.25 0.69 7.13
C THR A 47 5.61 -0.08 5.87
N PRO A 48 6.91 -0.21 5.58
CA PRO A 48 7.31 -1.01 4.43
C PRO A 48 6.83 -2.45 4.50
N GLU A 49 6.80 -3.01 5.71
CA GLU A 49 6.33 -4.38 5.88
C GLU A 49 4.85 -4.49 5.55
N LYS A 50 4.08 -3.51 5.99
CA LYS A 50 2.66 -3.52 5.72
C LYS A 50 2.40 -3.31 4.23
N TRP A 51 3.22 -2.51 3.58
CA TRP A 51 3.10 -2.27 2.15
C TRP A 51 3.26 -3.57 1.38
N VAL A 52 4.31 -4.32 1.71
CA VAL A 52 4.56 -5.60 1.04
C VAL A 52 3.39 -6.55 1.29
N GLU A 53 2.93 -6.60 2.52
CA GLU A 53 1.83 -7.47 2.87
C GLU A 53 0.57 -7.10 2.09
N MET A 54 0.32 -5.83 1.92
CA MET A 54 -0.85 -5.37 1.22
C MET A 54 -0.82 -5.80 -0.25
N LEU A 55 0.33 -5.67 -0.89
CA LEU A 55 0.43 -6.06 -2.28
C LEU A 55 0.29 -7.56 -2.45
N ARG A 56 0.58 -8.32 -1.42
CA ARG A 56 0.53 -9.77 -1.48
C ARG A 56 -0.66 -10.33 -0.70
N CYS A 57 -1.73 -9.61 -0.65
CA CYS A 57 -2.84 -9.98 0.21
C CYS A 57 -3.75 -11.04 -0.39
N ARG A 58 -3.29 -11.69 -1.42
CA ARG A 58 -4.05 -12.72 -2.08
C ARG A 58 -4.67 -13.72 -1.13
N LYS A 59 -3.91 -14.17 -0.17
CA LYS A 59 -4.42 -15.13 0.77
C LYS A 59 -5.60 -14.61 1.55
N LYS A 60 -5.50 -13.38 1.97
CA LYS A 60 -6.58 -12.80 2.70
C LYS A 60 -7.84 -12.71 1.90
N LEU A 61 -7.69 -12.34 0.64
CA LEU A 61 -8.84 -12.25 -0.22
C LEU A 61 -9.49 -13.57 -0.42
N LEU A 62 -8.68 -14.60 -0.62
CA LEU A 62 -9.22 -15.92 -0.80
C LEU A 62 -9.95 -16.39 0.44
N GLN A 63 -9.41 -16.09 1.59
CA GLN A 63 -10.05 -16.47 2.82
C GLN A 63 -11.40 -15.78 2.96
N ASN A 64 -11.43 -14.53 2.61
CA ASN A 64 -12.67 -13.79 2.70
C ASN A 64 -13.72 -14.35 1.78
N HIS A 65 -13.29 -14.81 0.64
CA HIS A 65 -14.22 -15.36 -0.31
C HIS A 65 -14.72 -16.72 0.05
N SER A 66 -13.92 -17.47 0.75
CA SER A 66 -14.34 -18.81 1.01
C SER A 66 -15.41 -18.90 2.06
N ARG A 67 -15.83 -17.83 2.53
CA ARG A 67 -16.81 -17.88 3.53
C ARG A 67 -18.05 -17.88 3.13
#